data_7f5ed953c96e1e8abb8c62ac644dd8f8
#
_entry.id   7f5ed953c96e1e8abb8c62ac644dd8f8
#
_cell.length_a   1.000
_cell.length_b   1.000
_cell.length_c   1.000
_cell.angle_alpha   90.00
_cell.angle_beta   90.00
_cell.angle_gamma   90.00
#
_symmetry.space_group_name_H-M   'P 1'
#
loop_
_entity.id
_entity.type
_entity.pdbx_description
1 polymer ?
#
loop_
_entity_poly.entity_id
_entity_poly.type
_entity_poly.pdbx_seq_one_letter_code
_entity_poly.pdbx_strand_id
1 'polypeptide(L)'
;MSFTQEYQKKLTTADEAVKVVKSGDRLEYGWCVTTPVALDEALAKRMPDLENIQIHGGIVMRPLAITQIENPADHFTWNSWHMGGLERKWINEGFSFYAPIRYSELPSYYRDCLPGTDVVMMQVAPMDAHGYFNFGPSASHTAAMLEKAKCVIVEVNENMPRCLGGFEEGIHISKVDMIVEGNNPAIDELGGGGAATEVDQAVARLIVDQIPDGACLQLGIGGMPCLLYTSDAADDLT
;
A
#
# COMPACT_ATOMS: atom_id res chain seq x y z
N MET A 1 -24.04 -2.31 20.17
CA MET A 1 -23.85 -1.08 19.38
C MET A 1 -23.89 -1.52 17.92
N SER A 2 -24.61 -0.82 17.05
CA SER A 2 -24.55 -1.15 15.60
C SER A 2 -23.19 -0.72 15.03
N PHE A 3 -22.76 -1.33 13.92
CA PHE A 3 -21.52 -0.93 13.25
C PHE A 3 -21.53 0.54 12.83
N THR A 4 -22.69 1.06 12.41
CA THR A 4 -22.86 2.49 12.09
C THR A 4 -22.62 3.38 13.33
N GLN A 5 -23.12 2.98 14.49
CA GLN A 5 -22.89 3.76 15.73
C GLN A 5 -21.42 3.70 16.15
N GLU A 6 -20.75 2.57 15.97
CA GLU A 6 -19.33 2.42 16.24
C GLU A 6 -18.50 3.26 15.26
N TYR A 7 -18.86 3.26 13.98
CA TYR A 7 -18.23 4.08 12.94
C TYR A 7 -18.29 5.57 13.33
N GLN A 8 -19.47 6.08 13.65
CA GLN A 8 -19.64 7.48 14.03
C GLN A 8 -18.84 7.86 15.30
N LYS A 9 -18.70 6.94 16.23
CA LYS A 9 -17.89 7.16 17.45
C LYS A 9 -16.39 7.26 17.14
N LYS A 10 -15.90 6.54 16.14
CA LYS A 10 -14.48 6.49 15.73
C LYS A 10 -14.14 7.51 14.65
N LEU A 11 -15.15 8.13 14.03
CA LEU A 11 -14.96 9.12 12.99
C LEU A 11 -14.31 10.38 13.54
N THR A 12 -13.26 10.82 12.85
CA THR A 12 -12.51 12.03 13.21
C THR A 12 -11.90 12.68 11.96
N THR A 13 -11.29 13.84 12.12
CA THR A 13 -10.54 14.49 11.03
C THR A 13 -9.11 13.94 10.94
N ALA A 14 -8.49 14.07 9.78
CA ALA A 14 -7.10 13.67 9.59
C ALA A 14 -6.16 14.44 10.55
N ASP A 15 -6.36 15.77 10.70
CA ASP A 15 -5.56 16.60 11.58
C ASP A 15 -5.68 16.19 13.07
N GLU A 16 -6.85 15.69 13.52
CA GLU A 16 -7.01 15.14 14.87
C GLU A 16 -6.38 13.75 14.99
N ALA A 17 -6.60 12.89 13.99
CA ALA A 17 -6.11 11.52 14.02
C ALA A 17 -4.58 11.46 14.14
N VAL A 18 -3.85 12.28 13.38
CA VAL A 18 -2.38 12.27 13.40
C VAL A 18 -1.77 12.81 14.68
N LYS A 19 -2.56 13.39 15.61
CA LYS A 19 -2.06 13.87 16.91
C LYS A 19 -1.54 12.75 17.81
N VAL A 20 -1.92 11.51 17.56
CA VAL A 20 -1.41 10.36 18.32
C VAL A 20 0.07 10.08 18.06
N VAL A 21 0.58 10.49 16.89
CA VAL A 21 1.97 10.28 16.49
C VAL A 21 2.90 11.09 17.36
N LYS A 22 3.96 10.45 17.85
CA LYS A 22 4.97 11.04 18.74
C LYS A 22 6.37 10.79 18.18
N SER A 23 7.31 11.64 18.54
CA SER A 23 8.72 11.43 18.24
C SER A 23 9.19 10.05 18.70
N GLY A 24 9.93 9.37 17.85
CA GLY A 24 10.41 8.00 18.06
C GLY A 24 9.43 6.89 17.65
N ASP A 25 8.22 7.22 17.23
CA ASP A 25 7.22 6.22 16.80
C ASP A 25 7.64 5.50 15.53
N ARG A 26 7.19 4.25 15.44
CA ARG A 26 7.22 3.45 14.21
C ARG A 26 5.84 3.50 13.57
N LEU A 27 5.81 3.99 12.34
CA LEU A 27 4.60 4.14 11.54
C LEU A 27 4.58 3.13 10.38
N GLU A 28 3.38 2.72 10.01
CA GLU A 28 3.12 1.98 8.77
C GLU A 28 2.19 2.78 7.87
N TYR A 29 2.61 2.91 6.63
CA TYR A 29 1.89 3.64 5.57
C TYR A 29 1.36 2.65 4.56
N GLY A 30 0.42 1.85 4.83
CA GLY A 30 -0.14 0.94 3.86
C GLY A 30 0.84 0.44 2.77
N TRP A 31 0.32 -0.21 1.75
CA TRP A 31 1.16 -0.71 0.66
C TRP A 31 0.55 -0.33 -0.69
N CYS A 32 1.35 0.19 -1.62
CA CYS A 32 0.90 0.52 -2.97
C CYS A 32 -0.32 1.48 -2.90
N VAL A 33 -1.48 1.06 -3.41
CA VAL A 33 -2.70 1.88 -3.45
C VAL A 33 -3.34 2.13 -2.08
N THR A 34 -2.93 1.41 -1.03
CA THR A 34 -3.43 1.64 0.33
C THR A 34 -2.65 2.71 1.09
N THR A 35 -1.63 3.33 0.47
CA THR A 35 -0.92 4.48 1.05
C THR A 35 -1.90 5.62 1.34
N PRO A 36 -1.92 6.18 2.58
CA PRO A 36 -2.86 7.23 2.95
C PRO A 36 -2.55 8.54 2.21
N VAL A 37 -3.56 9.37 2.00
CA VAL A 37 -3.42 10.68 1.35
C VAL A 37 -3.75 11.81 2.32
N ALA A 38 -4.96 11.86 2.85
CA ALA A 38 -5.36 12.91 3.78
C ALA A 38 -4.60 12.83 5.12
N LEU A 39 -4.33 11.60 5.59
CA LEU A 39 -3.51 11.40 6.78
C LEU A 39 -2.04 11.78 6.54
N ASP A 40 -1.50 11.53 5.34
CA ASP A 40 -0.15 11.94 4.96
C ASP A 40 -0.03 13.47 4.91
N GLU A 41 -1.00 14.15 4.27
CA GLU A 41 -1.06 15.62 4.25
C GLU A 41 -1.17 16.23 5.66
N ALA A 42 -1.95 15.60 6.53
CA ALA A 42 -2.10 16.05 7.92
C ALA A 42 -0.82 15.82 8.74
N LEU A 43 -0.16 14.68 8.56
CA LEU A 43 1.09 14.37 9.24
C LEU A 43 2.22 15.28 8.77
N ALA A 44 2.28 15.61 7.47
CA ALA A 44 3.28 16.52 6.93
C ALA A 44 3.29 17.89 7.64
N LYS A 45 2.13 18.41 8.02
CA LYS A 45 2.01 19.67 8.78
C LYS A 45 2.62 19.58 10.19
N ARG A 46 2.63 18.39 10.78
CA ARG A 46 3.17 18.13 12.12
C ARG A 46 4.61 17.64 12.10
N MET A 47 5.08 17.13 10.95
CA MET A 47 6.40 16.53 10.87
C MET A 47 7.53 17.43 11.36
N PRO A 48 7.53 18.76 11.14
CA PRO A 48 8.56 19.66 11.69
C PRO A 48 8.67 19.64 13.22
N ASP A 49 7.62 19.22 13.93
CA ASP A 49 7.61 19.11 15.41
C ASP A 49 7.97 17.70 15.89
N LEU A 50 8.26 16.76 14.98
CA LEU A 50 8.53 15.36 15.27
C LEU A 50 9.97 14.99 14.89
N GLU A 51 10.55 14.06 15.64
CA GLU A 51 11.92 13.58 15.42
C GLU A 51 11.98 12.05 15.51
N ASN A 52 12.93 11.46 14.81
CA ASN A 52 13.23 10.01 14.86
C ASN A 52 12.03 9.11 14.50
N ILE A 53 11.15 9.56 13.62
CA ILE A 53 10.05 8.74 13.12
C ILE A 53 10.60 7.66 12.17
N GLN A 54 10.18 6.42 12.34
CA GLN A 54 10.50 5.33 11.43
C GLN A 54 9.23 4.97 10.64
N ILE A 55 9.23 5.21 9.34
CA ILE A 55 8.07 4.92 8.49
C ILE A 55 8.40 3.70 7.63
N HIS A 56 7.52 2.72 7.62
CA HIS A 56 7.56 1.59 6.71
C HIS A 56 6.45 1.72 5.66
N GLY A 57 6.78 1.36 4.44
CA GLY A 57 5.89 1.36 3.29
C GLY A 57 6.58 0.79 2.08
N GLY A 58 5.94 0.87 0.93
CA GLY A 58 6.57 0.42 -0.31
C GLY A 58 5.67 0.53 -1.52
N ILE A 59 6.32 0.54 -2.67
CA ILE A 59 5.67 0.81 -3.97
C ILE A 59 4.83 2.08 -3.90
N VAL A 60 5.48 3.19 -3.52
CA VAL A 60 4.79 4.48 -3.46
C VAL A 60 4.41 4.92 -4.87
N MET A 61 3.10 5.12 -5.08
CA MET A 61 2.51 5.39 -6.39
C MET A 61 2.48 6.88 -6.72
N ARG A 62 2.54 7.74 -5.70
CA ARG A 62 2.48 9.21 -5.81
C ARG A 62 3.45 9.87 -4.82
N PRO A 63 3.93 11.10 -5.08
CA PRO A 63 4.71 11.83 -4.09
C PRO A 63 3.93 11.98 -2.77
N LEU A 64 4.59 11.72 -1.65
CA LEU A 64 4.02 11.87 -0.32
C LEU A 64 4.25 13.29 0.19
N ALA A 65 3.26 13.87 0.88
CA ALA A 65 3.35 15.20 1.46
C ALA A 65 4.48 15.30 2.50
N ILE A 66 4.68 14.26 3.31
CA ILE A 66 5.80 14.21 4.29
C ILE A 66 7.18 14.30 3.62
N THR A 67 7.33 13.91 2.35
CA THR A 67 8.60 14.00 1.63
C THR A 67 8.84 15.37 0.96
N GLN A 68 7.85 16.26 1.01
CA GLN A 68 7.93 17.61 0.45
C GLN A 68 8.19 18.67 1.51
N ILE A 69 8.34 18.31 2.78
CA ILE A 69 8.70 19.22 3.86
C ILE A 69 10.17 19.63 3.75
N GLU A 70 10.57 20.65 4.46
CA GLU A 70 11.98 21.05 4.56
C GLU A 70 12.79 20.00 5.33
N ASN A 71 13.91 19.55 4.77
CA ASN A 71 14.85 18.59 5.35
C ASN A 71 14.17 17.30 5.92
N PRO A 72 13.49 16.47 5.12
CA PRO A 72 12.78 15.27 5.61
C PRO A 72 13.67 14.34 6.42
N ALA A 73 14.97 14.24 6.08
CA ALA A 73 15.95 13.40 6.77
C ALA A 73 16.16 13.75 8.25
N ASP A 74 15.84 14.98 8.66
CA ASP A 74 15.98 15.42 10.06
C ASP A 74 14.84 14.88 10.93
N HIS A 75 13.73 14.48 10.33
CA HIS A 75 12.50 14.13 11.01
C HIS A 75 12.20 12.64 10.98
N PHE A 76 12.40 11.98 9.82
CA PHE A 76 12.03 10.57 9.66
C PHE A 76 12.97 9.80 8.75
N THR A 77 12.88 8.47 8.85
CA THR A 77 13.43 7.52 7.89
C THR A 77 12.31 6.76 7.20
N TRP A 78 12.41 6.61 5.88
CA TRP A 78 11.53 5.74 5.10
C TRP A 78 12.18 4.39 4.88
N ASN A 79 11.55 3.32 5.32
CA ASN A 79 12.03 1.95 5.17
C ASN A 79 11.12 1.19 4.21
N SER A 80 11.67 0.69 3.13
CA SER A 80 10.89 0.01 2.09
C SER A 80 11.42 -1.38 1.79
N TRP A 81 10.49 -2.29 1.60
CA TRP A 81 10.75 -3.66 1.16
C TRP A 81 10.85 -3.76 -0.37
N HIS A 82 10.33 -2.76 -1.07
CA HIS A 82 10.31 -2.68 -2.52
C HIS A 82 10.49 -1.23 -2.99
N MET A 83 11.61 -0.97 -3.64
CA MET A 83 12.00 0.37 -4.06
C MET A 83 11.43 0.72 -5.44
N GLY A 84 10.35 1.47 -5.46
CA GLY A 84 9.82 2.12 -6.66
C GLY A 84 10.69 3.29 -7.14
N GLY A 85 10.20 4.03 -8.11
CA GLY A 85 10.92 5.18 -8.68
C GLY A 85 11.14 6.31 -7.68
N LEU A 86 10.13 6.58 -6.85
CA LEU A 86 10.17 7.63 -5.82
C LEU A 86 11.11 7.22 -4.68
N GLU A 87 11.00 6.03 -4.16
CA GLU A 87 11.85 5.57 -3.06
C GLU A 87 13.33 5.53 -3.44
N ARG A 88 13.67 5.16 -4.70
CA ARG A 88 15.05 5.23 -5.18
C ARG A 88 15.60 6.66 -5.21
N LYS A 89 14.75 7.65 -5.50
CA LYS A 89 15.13 9.06 -5.41
C LYS A 89 15.44 9.43 -3.96
N TRP A 90 14.60 9.03 -3.02
CA TRP A 90 14.76 9.33 -1.59
C TRP A 90 15.99 8.65 -0.96
N ILE A 91 16.45 7.52 -1.49
CA ILE A 91 17.75 6.94 -1.09
C ILE A 91 18.89 7.95 -1.37
N ASN A 92 18.89 8.57 -2.55
CA ASN A 92 19.91 9.55 -2.92
C ASN A 92 19.79 10.83 -2.07
N GLU A 93 18.61 11.13 -1.56
CA GLU A 93 18.33 12.24 -0.64
C GLU A 93 18.65 11.91 0.83
N GLY A 94 18.99 10.65 1.14
CA GLY A 94 19.54 10.24 2.43
C GLY A 94 18.53 9.83 3.50
N PHE A 95 17.22 9.81 3.23
CA PHE A 95 16.21 9.45 4.22
C PHE A 95 15.46 8.14 3.94
N SER A 96 15.73 7.47 2.81
CA SER A 96 15.11 6.18 2.50
C SER A 96 16.11 5.04 2.55
N PHE A 97 15.68 3.90 3.10
CA PHE A 97 16.50 2.71 3.29
C PHE A 97 15.79 1.48 2.72
N TYR A 98 16.56 0.62 2.06
CA TYR A 98 16.06 -0.62 1.52
C TYR A 98 16.31 -1.78 2.48
N ALA A 99 15.25 -2.49 2.83
CA ALA A 99 15.31 -3.74 3.58
C ALA A 99 15.06 -4.92 2.63
N PRO A 100 16.12 -5.61 2.17
CA PRO A 100 15.99 -6.72 1.22
C PRO A 100 15.33 -7.92 1.91
N ILE A 101 14.13 -8.27 1.44
CA ILE A 101 13.38 -9.41 1.95
C ILE A 101 12.54 -10.00 0.80
N ARG A 102 12.32 -11.31 0.82
CA ARG A 102 11.36 -11.92 -0.09
C ARG A 102 9.94 -11.52 0.30
N TYR A 103 9.13 -11.20 -0.68
CA TYR A 103 7.75 -10.76 -0.45
C TYR A 103 6.94 -11.78 0.37
N SER A 104 7.12 -13.07 0.12
CA SER A 104 6.45 -14.14 0.86
C SER A 104 6.89 -14.26 2.33
N GLU A 105 8.01 -13.67 2.70
CA GLU A 105 8.54 -13.69 4.07
C GLU A 105 8.10 -12.49 4.90
N LEU A 106 7.51 -11.47 4.26
CA LEU A 106 7.05 -10.25 4.96
C LEU A 106 6.13 -10.54 6.14
N PRO A 107 5.10 -11.38 6.04
CA PRO A 107 4.22 -11.66 7.17
C PRO A 107 4.98 -12.22 8.38
N SER A 108 5.90 -13.16 8.17
CA SER A 108 6.74 -13.72 9.23
C SER A 108 7.69 -12.67 9.81
N TYR A 109 8.25 -11.82 8.96
CA TYR A 109 9.12 -10.74 9.40
C TYR A 109 8.41 -9.77 10.35
N TYR A 110 7.17 -9.40 10.04
CA TYR A 110 6.34 -8.57 10.92
C TYR A 110 6.00 -9.28 12.23
N ARG A 111 5.69 -10.58 12.18
CA ARG A 111 5.32 -11.36 13.35
C ARG A 111 6.50 -11.67 14.27
N ASP A 112 7.66 -11.99 13.69
CA ASP A 112 8.76 -12.61 14.44
C ASP A 112 9.94 -11.66 14.67
N CYS A 113 10.18 -10.71 13.76
CA CYS A 113 11.40 -9.90 13.78
C CYS A 113 11.13 -8.43 14.18
N LEU A 114 9.99 -7.84 13.81
CA LEU A 114 9.70 -6.46 14.16
C LEU A 114 9.06 -6.35 15.56
N PRO A 115 9.44 -5.34 16.35
CA PRO A 115 8.90 -5.16 17.70
C PRO A 115 7.44 -4.71 17.75
N GLY A 116 6.82 -4.46 16.59
CA GLY A 116 5.47 -3.94 16.44
C GLY A 116 5.45 -2.53 15.89
N THR A 117 4.27 -2.00 15.68
CA THR A 117 4.00 -0.70 15.06
C THR A 117 3.23 0.17 16.05
N ASP A 118 3.64 1.43 16.20
CA ASP A 118 2.96 2.37 17.07
C ASP A 118 1.68 2.87 16.42
N VAL A 119 1.74 3.29 15.16
CA VAL A 119 0.57 3.77 14.41
C VAL A 119 0.56 3.22 12.99
N VAL A 120 -0.54 2.59 12.60
CA VAL A 120 -0.84 2.21 11.22
C VAL A 120 -1.78 3.24 10.61
N MET A 121 -1.43 3.74 9.44
CA MET A 121 -2.25 4.64 8.63
C MET A 121 -2.39 4.07 7.23
N MET A 122 -3.60 3.82 6.77
CA MET A 122 -3.81 3.25 5.44
C MET A 122 -5.17 3.59 4.87
N GLN A 123 -5.26 3.63 3.53
CA GLN A 123 -6.54 3.71 2.83
C GLN A 123 -7.25 2.36 2.79
N VAL A 124 -8.56 2.41 2.85
CA VAL A 124 -9.46 1.25 2.78
C VAL A 124 -10.71 1.59 1.97
N ALA A 125 -11.38 0.55 1.45
CA ALA A 125 -12.71 0.70 0.89
C ALA A 125 -13.76 1.06 1.97
N PRO A 126 -14.92 1.63 1.63
CA PRO A 126 -16.00 1.87 2.57
C PRO A 126 -16.39 0.62 3.37
N MET A 127 -16.82 0.84 4.62
CA MET A 127 -17.25 -0.23 5.51
C MET A 127 -18.48 -0.96 4.94
N ASP A 128 -18.42 -2.28 4.94
CA ASP A 128 -19.54 -3.11 4.51
C ASP A 128 -20.63 -3.29 5.61
N ALA A 129 -21.71 -3.97 5.27
CA ALA A 129 -22.83 -4.23 6.19
C ALA A 129 -22.43 -5.10 7.40
N HIS A 130 -21.30 -5.78 7.33
CA HIS A 130 -20.77 -6.65 8.38
C HIS A 130 -19.68 -5.97 9.23
N GLY A 131 -19.41 -4.68 8.98
CA GLY A 131 -18.42 -3.91 9.73
C GLY A 131 -16.97 -4.10 9.26
N TYR A 132 -16.75 -4.61 8.05
CA TYR A 132 -15.41 -4.77 7.50
C TYR A 132 -15.04 -3.67 6.53
N PHE A 133 -13.80 -3.21 6.63
CA PHE A 133 -13.12 -2.39 5.64
C PHE A 133 -12.21 -3.30 4.80
N ASN A 134 -12.38 -3.26 3.49
CA ASN A 134 -11.58 -4.05 2.56
C ASN A 134 -10.29 -3.30 2.17
N PHE A 135 -9.17 -3.99 2.03
CA PHE A 135 -7.87 -3.41 1.66
C PHE A 135 -7.73 -3.11 0.17
N GLY A 136 -8.80 -3.36 -0.62
CA GLY A 136 -8.76 -3.18 -2.05
C GLY A 136 -7.77 -4.12 -2.75
N PRO A 137 -7.13 -3.68 -3.85
CA PRO A 137 -6.23 -4.52 -4.63
C PRO A 137 -4.92 -4.89 -3.91
N SER A 138 -4.63 -4.31 -2.76
CA SER A 138 -3.32 -4.42 -2.11
C SER A 138 -3.41 -4.92 -0.66
N ALA A 139 -3.93 -6.12 -0.47
CA ALA A 139 -3.97 -6.76 0.86
C ALA A 139 -2.55 -7.07 1.38
N SER A 140 -1.65 -7.58 0.52
CA SER A 140 -0.23 -7.77 0.82
C SER A 140 0.00 -8.46 2.19
N HIS A 141 0.86 -7.88 3.02
CA HIS A 141 1.19 -8.31 4.38
C HIS A 141 0.38 -7.55 5.47
N THR A 142 -0.63 -6.81 5.06
CA THR A 142 -1.38 -5.88 5.92
C THR A 142 -1.94 -6.56 7.18
N ALA A 143 -2.47 -7.78 7.06
CA ALA A 143 -3.00 -8.49 8.22
C ALA A 143 -1.93 -8.74 9.29
N ALA A 144 -0.73 -9.19 8.89
CA ALA A 144 0.40 -9.40 9.80
C ALA A 144 0.91 -8.10 10.43
N MET A 145 0.93 -7.01 9.66
CA MET A 145 1.27 -5.67 10.13
C MET A 145 0.32 -5.20 11.24
N LEU A 146 -0.99 -5.45 11.06
CA LEU A 146 -2.03 -5.04 12.00
C LEU A 146 -2.05 -5.84 13.32
N GLU A 147 -1.52 -7.06 13.35
CA GLU A 147 -1.53 -7.93 14.55
C GLU A 147 -0.82 -7.32 15.75
N LYS A 148 0.22 -6.52 15.52
CA LYS A 148 1.02 -5.88 16.57
C LYS A 148 0.91 -4.35 16.57
N ALA A 149 -0.07 -3.79 15.87
CA ALA A 149 -0.31 -2.37 15.86
C ALA A 149 -0.94 -1.91 17.18
N LYS A 150 -0.41 -0.80 17.74
CA LYS A 150 -0.96 -0.17 18.96
C LYS A 150 -2.12 0.75 18.66
N CYS A 151 -2.11 1.39 17.48
CA CYS A 151 -3.16 2.28 17.01
C CYS A 151 -3.35 2.07 15.50
N VAL A 152 -4.59 1.84 15.09
CA VAL A 152 -4.96 1.64 13.68
C VAL A 152 -5.90 2.76 13.23
N ILE A 153 -5.45 3.53 12.26
CA ILE A 153 -6.20 4.61 11.62
C ILE A 153 -6.48 4.23 10.18
N VAL A 154 -7.74 4.16 9.81
CA VAL A 154 -8.13 3.91 8.43
C VAL A 154 -8.63 5.20 7.77
N GLU A 155 -8.19 5.44 6.55
CA GLU A 155 -8.67 6.50 5.67
C GLU A 155 -9.61 5.88 4.65
N VAL A 156 -10.88 6.15 4.77
CA VAL A 156 -11.91 5.63 3.85
C VAL A 156 -11.83 6.36 2.53
N ASN A 157 -11.76 5.60 1.43
CA ASN A 157 -11.79 6.11 0.08
C ASN A 157 -12.89 5.39 -0.71
N GLU A 158 -13.93 6.13 -1.14
CA GLU A 158 -15.05 5.60 -1.90
C GLU A 158 -14.65 5.05 -3.29
N ASN A 159 -13.51 5.51 -3.81
CA ASN A 159 -12.96 5.01 -5.07
C ASN A 159 -12.15 3.71 -4.90
N MET A 160 -11.89 3.27 -3.65
CA MET A 160 -11.20 2.01 -3.41
C MET A 160 -12.10 0.82 -3.74
N PRO A 161 -11.75 0.00 -4.74
CA PRO A 161 -12.57 -1.16 -5.09
C PRO A 161 -12.52 -2.21 -3.99
N ARG A 162 -13.64 -2.88 -3.77
CA ARG A 162 -13.66 -4.07 -2.93
C ARG A 162 -13.12 -5.25 -3.71
N CYS A 163 -12.02 -5.83 -3.26
CA CYS A 163 -11.39 -6.99 -3.87
C CYS A 163 -11.51 -8.21 -2.95
N LEU A 164 -11.96 -9.33 -3.52
CA LEU A 164 -12.06 -10.59 -2.78
C LEU A 164 -10.71 -11.32 -2.89
N GLY A 165 -10.13 -11.69 -1.76
CA GLY A 165 -8.78 -12.26 -1.70
C GLY A 165 -8.62 -13.36 -0.65
N GLY A 166 -9.69 -13.78 0.02
CA GLY A 166 -9.69 -14.83 1.03
C GLY A 166 -9.79 -14.30 2.46
N PHE A 167 -8.98 -14.85 3.39
CA PHE A 167 -9.17 -14.60 4.83
C PHE A 167 -8.66 -13.26 5.33
N GLU A 168 -7.70 -12.65 4.63
CA GLU A 168 -6.97 -11.48 5.12
C GLU A 168 -7.18 -10.25 4.22
N GLU A 169 -8.35 -10.13 3.61
CA GLU A 169 -8.69 -9.08 2.66
C GLU A 169 -9.21 -7.78 3.29
N GLY A 170 -9.38 -7.75 4.60
CA GLY A 170 -9.96 -6.61 5.29
C GLY A 170 -9.80 -6.63 6.80
N ILE A 171 -10.21 -5.54 7.43
CA ILE A 171 -10.19 -5.36 8.89
C ILE A 171 -11.59 -5.04 9.41
N HIS A 172 -11.98 -5.71 10.50
CA HIS A 172 -13.25 -5.41 11.17
C HIS A 172 -13.14 -4.14 12.02
N ILE A 173 -14.20 -3.33 12.04
CA ILE A 173 -14.25 -2.05 12.74
C ILE A 173 -13.84 -2.12 14.23
N SER A 174 -14.06 -3.24 14.88
CA SER A 174 -13.65 -3.44 16.29
C SER A 174 -12.13 -3.39 16.50
N LYS A 175 -11.34 -3.54 15.45
CA LYS A 175 -9.87 -3.48 15.47
C LYS A 175 -9.32 -2.15 14.93
N VAL A 176 -10.18 -1.21 14.59
CA VAL A 176 -9.83 0.13 14.12
C VAL A 176 -10.02 1.10 15.28
N ASP A 177 -9.08 1.98 15.52
CA ASP A 177 -9.15 2.99 16.58
C ASP A 177 -9.78 4.30 16.10
N MET A 178 -9.40 4.74 14.90
CA MET A 178 -9.91 5.98 14.31
C MET A 178 -10.24 5.78 12.82
N ILE A 179 -11.24 6.49 12.37
CA ILE A 179 -11.71 6.48 10.99
C ILE A 179 -11.65 7.92 10.48
N VAL A 180 -11.05 8.10 9.31
CA VAL A 180 -11.01 9.36 8.59
C VAL A 180 -11.70 9.17 7.25
N GLU A 181 -12.66 10.02 6.92
CA GLU A 181 -13.20 10.10 5.56
C GLU A 181 -12.28 11.02 4.77
N GLY A 182 -11.56 10.44 3.81
CA GLY A 182 -10.61 11.14 2.97
C GLY A 182 -11.26 11.95 1.86
N ASN A 183 -10.43 12.55 1.01
CA ASN A 183 -10.88 13.33 -0.15
C ASN A 183 -11.25 12.45 -1.36
N ASN A 184 -11.36 11.14 -1.18
CA ASN A 184 -11.67 10.16 -2.21
C ASN A 184 -10.81 10.32 -3.48
N PRO A 185 -9.47 10.30 -3.37
CA PRO A 185 -8.61 10.39 -4.55
C PRO A 185 -8.85 9.19 -5.48
N ALA A 186 -8.66 9.40 -6.77
CA ALA A 186 -8.61 8.29 -7.72
C ALA A 186 -7.51 7.31 -7.30
N ILE A 187 -7.76 6.02 -7.50
CA ILE A 187 -6.76 4.98 -7.27
C ILE A 187 -5.69 5.08 -8.36
N ASP A 188 -4.43 5.11 -7.94
CA ASP A 188 -3.31 5.15 -8.88
C ASP A 188 -3.18 3.82 -9.62
N GLU A 189 -2.93 3.91 -10.91
CA GLU A 189 -2.63 2.77 -11.75
C GLU A 189 -1.10 2.60 -11.84
N LEU A 190 -0.63 1.37 -11.72
CA LEU A 190 0.71 1.02 -12.17
C LEU A 190 0.72 1.17 -13.70
N GLY A 191 1.40 2.19 -14.19
CA GLY A 191 1.51 2.44 -15.61
C GLY A 191 1.93 1.16 -16.34
N GLY A 192 1.21 0.79 -17.39
CA GLY A 192 1.61 -0.28 -18.27
C GLY A 192 3.00 -0.01 -18.83
N GLY A 193 3.78 -1.03 -19.08
CA GLY A 193 5.03 -0.91 -19.82
C GLY A 193 4.79 -0.11 -21.09
N GLY A 194 5.79 0.65 -21.56
CA GLY A 194 5.70 1.38 -22.84
C GLY A 194 5.28 0.46 -24.00
N ALA A 195 5.06 1.03 -25.17
CA ALA A 195 4.75 0.25 -26.37
C ALA A 195 5.77 -0.88 -26.54
N ALA A 196 5.27 -2.09 -26.85
CA ALA A 196 6.12 -3.26 -27.04
C ALA A 196 7.13 -3.01 -28.15
N THR A 197 8.40 -3.27 -27.89
CA THR A 197 9.47 -3.19 -28.86
C THR A 197 9.45 -4.40 -29.81
N GLU A 198 10.18 -4.31 -30.92
CA GLU A 198 10.39 -5.47 -31.81
C GLU A 198 11.05 -6.65 -31.08
N VAL A 199 11.92 -6.35 -30.11
CA VAL A 199 12.56 -7.37 -29.27
C VAL A 199 11.54 -8.05 -28.37
N ASP A 200 10.66 -7.28 -27.73
CA ASP A 200 9.58 -7.83 -26.90
C ASP A 200 8.66 -8.76 -27.70
N GLN A 201 8.31 -8.35 -28.93
CA GLN A 201 7.49 -9.16 -29.82
C GLN A 201 8.19 -10.46 -30.23
N ALA A 202 9.48 -10.41 -30.54
CA ALA A 202 10.26 -11.61 -30.90
C ALA A 202 10.36 -12.58 -29.73
N VAL A 203 10.60 -12.07 -28.51
CA VAL A 203 10.64 -12.89 -27.29
C VAL A 203 9.27 -13.49 -26.99
N ALA A 204 8.19 -12.70 -27.12
CA ALA A 204 6.83 -13.19 -26.88
C ALA A 204 6.49 -14.37 -27.78
N ARG A 205 6.78 -14.29 -29.09
CA ARG A 205 6.55 -15.39 -30.05
C ARG A 205 7.27 -16.68 -29.63
N LEU A 206 8.54 -16.58 -29.23
CA LEU A 206 9.32 -17.75 -28.81
C LEU A 206 8.75 -18.42 -27.55
N ILE A 207 8.10 -17.65 -26.68
CA ILE A 207 7.48 -18.16 -25.44
C ILE A 207 6.11 -18.76 -25.76
N VAL A 208 5.27 -18.06 -26.52
CA VAL A 208 3.91 -18.49 -26.84
C VAL A 208 3.94 -19.87 -27.51
N ASP A 209 4.89 -20.11 -28.45
CA ASP A 209 5.07 -21.41 -29.14
C ASP A 209 5.37 -22.58 -28.14
N GLN A 210 5.72 -22.30 -26.89
CA GLN A 210 5.98 -23.33 -25.88
C GLN A 210 4.79 -23.55 -24.93
N ILE A 211 3.72 -22.76 -25.05
CA ILE A 211 2.56 -22.85 -24.18
C ILE A 211 1.52 -23.78 -24.82
N PRO A 212 1.25 -24.95 -24.22
CA PRO A 212 0.21 -25.83 -24.75
C PRO A 212 -1.19 -25.35 -24.35
N ASP A 213 -2.20 -25.71 -25.13
CA ASP A 213 -3.59 -25.45 -24.79
C ASP A 213 -3.96 -25.94 -23.39
N GLY A 214 -4.69 -25.13 -22.64
CA GLY A 214 -5.09 -25.45 -21.26
C GLY A 214 -3.99 -25.26 -20.22
N ALA A 215 -2.84 -24.68 -20.56
CA ALA A 215 -1.79 -24.37 -19.62
C ALA A 215 -2.25 -23.34 -18.59
N CYS A 216 -1.80 -23.48 -17.34
CA CYS A 216 -1.95 -22.47 -16.31
C CYS A 216 -0.71 -21.59 -16.29
N LEU A 217 -0.88 -20.29 -16.56
CA LEU A 217 0.21 -19.34 -16.66
C LEU A 217 0.23 -18.40 -15.44
N GLN A 218 1.43 -18.09 -14.95
CA GLN A 218 1.66 -16.98 -14.05
C GLN A 218 2.48 -15.91 -14.77
N LEU A 219 1.90 -14.73 -14.93
CA LEU A 219 2.55 -13.59 -15.56
C LEU A 219 2.91 -12.53 -14.50
N GLY A 220 4.09 -11.95 -14.63
CA GLY A 220 4.53 -10.82 -13.80
C GLY A 220 3.96 -9.50 -14.32
N ILE A 221 4.45 -8.40 -13.72
CA ILE A 221 4.12 -7.03 -14.13
C ILE A 221 5.13 -6.57 -15.20
N GLY A 222 4.67 -5.87 -16.24
CA GLY A 222 5.52 -5.25 -17.25
C GLY A 222 4.99 -5.39 -18.66
N GLY A 223 5.64 -4.73 -19.63
CA GLY A 223 5.23 -4.75 -21.03
C GLY A 223 5.28 -6.14 -21.69
N MET A 224 6.33 -6.91 -21.40
CA MET A 224 6.49 -8.27 -21.90
C MET A 224 5.39 -9.24 -21.43
N PRO A 225 5.06 -9.32 -20.11
CA PRO A 225 3.94 -10.14 -19.66
C PRO A 225 2.60 -9.74 -20.27
N CYS A 226 2.33 -8.44 -20.44
CA CYS A 226 1.13 -7.97 -21.13
C CYS A 226 1.07 -8.47 -22.58
N LEU A 227 2.19 -8.45 -23.28
CA LEU A 227 2.27 -8.91 -24.66
C LEU A 227 2.03 -10.43 -24.78
N LEU A 228 2.58 -11.23 -23.86
CA LEU A 228 2.32 -12.67 -23.79
C LEU A 228 0.83 -12.95 -23.60
N TYR A 229 0.19 -12.27 -22.63
CA TYR A 229 -1.22 -12.41 -22.35
C TYR A 229 -2.10 -12.07 -23.56
N THR A 230 -1.82 -10.96 -24.25
CA THR A 230 -2.59 -10.56 -25.44
C THR A 230 -2.34 -11.43 -26.65
N SER A 231 -1.17 -12.05 -26.77
CA SER A 231 -0.85 -12.96 -27.88
C SER A 231 -1.54 -14.32 -27.72
N ASP A 232 -1.67 -14.80 -26.48
CA ASP A 232 -2.34 -16.06 -26.15
C ASP A 232 -3.88 -15.89 -26.19
N ALA A 233 -4.43 -14.82 -25.60
CA ALA A 233 -5.86 -14.56 -25.60
C ALA A 233 -6.46 -14.25 -27.00
N ALA A 234 -5.65 -13.87 -27.97
CA ALA A 234 -6.12 -13.63 -29.33
C ALA A 234 -6.50 -14.92 -30.09
N ASP A 235 -5.93 -16.05 -29.69
CA ASP A 235 -6.25 -17.34 -30.31
C ASP A 235 -7.54 -17.96 -29.75
N ASP A 236 -7.93 -17.64 -28.50
CA ASP A 236 -9.17 -18.10 -27.88
C ASP A 236 -10.44 -17.36 -28.35
N LEU A 237 -10.32 -16.27 -29.11
CA LEU A 237 -11.44 -15.49 -29.65
C LEU A 237 -11.78 -15.81 -31.13
N THR A 238 -11.07 -16.73 -31.73
CA THR A 238 -11.31 -17.20 -33.11
C THR A 238 -11.84 -18.63 -33.14
#